data_72b4101b454195e626de03533bdd091c
#
_entry.id   72b4101b454195e626de03533bdd091c
#
_cell.length_a   1.000
_cell.length_b   1.000
_cell.length_c   1.000
_cell.angle_alpha   90.00
_cell.angle_beta   90.00
_cell.angle_gamma   90.00
#
_symmetry.space_group_name_H-M   'P 1'
#
loop_
_entity.id
_entity.type
_entity.pdbx_description
1 polymer ?
#
loop_
_entity_poly.entity_id
_entity_poly.type
_entity_poly.pdbx_seq_one_letter_code
_entity_poly.pdbx_strand_id
1 'polypeptide(L)' 'SEIGKKIEFLTQEMHREANTILSKTNPLSSAALAVTEIGLELKSEIEKIREQAQNLE' A
#
# COMPACT_ATOMS: atom_id res chain seq x y z
N SER A 1 7.82 10.05 17.19
CA SER A 1 8.97 10.81 16.67
C SER A 1 8.63 11.45 15.33
N GLU A 2 9.45 12.41 14.92
CA GLU A 2 9.31 13.06 13.62
C GLU A 2 9.48 12.05 12.49
N ILE A 3 10.42 11.14 12.63
CA ILE A 3 10.67 10.11 11.61
C ILE A 3 9.48 9.17 11.52
N GLY A 4 8.95 8.75 12.65
CA GLY A 4 7.78 7.88 12.67
C GLY A 4 6.58 8.51 12.00
N LYS A 5 6.33 9.79 12.23
CA LYS A 5 5.22 10.52 11.62
C LYS A 5 5.39 10.64 10.12
N LYS A 6 6.61 10.91 9.65
CA LYS A 6 6.88 10.99 8.21
C LYS A 6 6.67 9.65 7.52
N ILE A 7 7.13 8.56 8.14
CA ILE A 7 6.94 7.23 7.58
C ILE A 7 5.46 6.89 7.52
N GLU A 8 4.71 7.22 8.57
CA GLU A 8 3.28 6.97 8.61
C GLU A 8 2.56 7.72 7.49
N PHE A 9 2.91 9.00 7.29
CA PHE A 9 2.32 9.79 6.21
C PHE A 9 2.61 9.16 4.85
N LEU A 10 3.87 8.78 4.62
CA LEU A 10 4.27 8.18 3.35
C LEU A 10 3.55 6.86 3.09
N THR A 11 3.40 6.03 4.12
CA THR A 11 2.69 4.76 3.95
C THR A 11 1.22 4.96 3.67
N GLN A 12 0.60 6.00 4.24
CA GLN A 12 -0.78 6.35 3.92
C GLN A 12 -0.91 6.74 2.45
N GLU A 13 0.03 7.53 1.93
CA GLU A 13 0.00 7.93 0.54
C GLU A 13 0.22 6.73 -0.39
N MET A 14 1.14 5.84 -0.03
CA MET A 14 1.38 4.63 -0.81
C MET A 14 0.15 3.73 -0.83
N HIS A 15 -0.52 3.61 0.29
CA HIS A 15 -1.75 2.83 0.40
C HIS A 15 -2.83 3.41 -0.51
N ARG A 16 -2.96 4.72 -0.51
CA ARG A 16 -3.91 5.42 -1.36
C ARG A 16 -3.64 5.16 -2.83
N GLU A 17 -2.35 5.24 -3.24
CA GLU A 17 -1.97 4.98 -4.62
C GLU A 17 -2.24 3.53 -5.02
N ALA A 18 -1.95 2.58 -4.12
CA ALA A 18 -2.24 1.17 -4.37
C ALA A 18 -3.74 0.95 -4.60
N ASN A 19 -4.58 1.58 -3.79
CA ASN A 19 -6.03 1.49 -3.95
C ASN A 19 -6.49 2.10 -5.28
N THR A 20 -5.86 3.20 -5.71
CA THR A 20 -6.18 3.83 -6.98
C THR A 20 -5.86 2.88 -8.14
N ILE A 21 -4.71 2.25 -8.11
CA ILE A 21 -4.31 1.28 -9.14
C ILE A 21 -5.32 0.12 -9.20
N LEU A 22 -5.67 -0.42 -8.05
CA LEU A 22 -6.63 -1.53 -7.98
C LEU A 22 -8.00 -1.14 -8.52
N SER A 23 -8.47 0.07 -8.21
CA SER A 23 -9.79 0.51 -8.63
C SER A 23 -9.87 0.79 -10.13
N LYS A 24 -8.75 1.09 -10.77
CA LYS A 24 -8.70 1.39 -12.20
C LYS A 24 -8.39 0.17 -13.06
N THR A 25 -8.11 -0.96 -12.44
CA THR A 25 -7.75 -2.17 -13.19
C THR A 25 -9.01 -2.87 -13.69
N ASN A 26 -9.01 -3.21 -14.99
CA ASN A 26 -10.13 -3.95 -15.57
C ASN A 26 -10.12 -5.39 -15.08
N PRO A 27 -11.16 -5.83 -14.34
CA PRO A 27 -11.16 -7.18 -13.77
C PRO A 27 -11.32 -8.30 -14.78
N LEU A 28 -11.59 -7.97 -16.05
CA LEU A 28 -11.84 -8.97 -17.08
C LEU A 28 -10.58 -9.38 -17.85
N SER A 29 -9.45 -8.72 -17.64
CA SER A 29 -8.22 -9.06 -18.33
C SER A 29 -7.34 -9.97 -17.48
N SER A 30 -6.56 -10.84 -18.13
CA SER A 30 -5.63 -11.71 -17.41
C SER A 30 -4.50 -10.91 -16.75
N ALA A 31 -4.12 -9.79 -17.35
CA ALA A 31 -3.15 -8.89 -16.73
C ALA A 31 -3.72 -8.25 -15.46
N ALA A 32 -5.03 -8.07 -15.40
CA ALA A 32 -5.69 -7.50 -14.22
C ALA A 32 -5.51 -8.39 -12.98
N LEU A 33 -5.55 -9.70 -13.15
CA LEU A 33 -5.34 -10.62 -12.03
C LEU A 33 -3.95 -10.43 -11.43
N ALA A 34 -2.93 -10.34 -12.28
CA ALA A 34 -1.56 -10.13 -11.82
C ALA A 34 -1.44 -8.78 -11.10
N VAL A 35 -2.02 -7.73 -11.67
CA VAL A 35 -1.99 -6.41 -11.04
C VAL A 35 -2.71 -6.43 -9.70
N THR A 36 -3.86 -7.10 -9.63
CA THR A 36 -4.62 -7.21 -8.39
C THR A 36 -3.83 -7.95 -7.31
N GLU A 37 -3.19 -9.06 -7.66
CA GLU A 37 -2.38 -9.81 -6.71
C GLU A 37 -1.21 -8.98 -6.19
N ILE A 38 -0.50 -8.32 -7.09
CA ILE A 38 0.63 -7.46 -6.72
C ILE A 38 0.14 -6.30 -5.85
N GLY A 39 -0.99 -5.71 -6.21
CA GLY A 39 -1.57 -4.62 -5.44
C GLY A 39 -1.93 -5.03 -4.02
N LEU A 40 -2.50 -6.22 -3.86
CA LEU A 40 -2.86 -6.73 -2.54
C LEU A 40 -1.61 -7.03 -1.70
N GLU A 41 -0.57 -7.60 -2.31
CA GLU A 41 0.70 -7.80 -1.63
C GLU A 41 1.32 -6.48 -1.21
N LEU A 42 1.28 -5.50 -2.09
CA LEU A 42 1.81 -4.18 -1.79
C LEU A 42 1.09 -3.55 -0.60
N LYS A 43 -0.23 -3.65 -0.56
CA LYS A 43 -1.01 -3.12 0.57
C LYS A 43 -0.62 -3.81 1.86
N SER A 44 -0.42 -5.13 1.82
CA SER A 44 0.00 -5.88 2.99
C SER A 44 1.36 -5.43 3.50
N GLU A 45 2.32 -5.23 2.59
CA GLU A 45 3.66 -4.78 2.96
C GLU A 45 3.63 -3.35 3.50
N ILE A 46 2.84 -2.47 2.90
CA ILE A 46 2.68 -1.10 3.39
C ILE A 46 2.13 -1.11 4.82
N GLU A 47 1.17 -1.96 5.09
CA GLU A 47 0.58 -2.06 6.43
C GLU A 47 1.61 -2.54 7.45
N LYS A 48 2.47 -3.48 7.08
CA LYS A 48 3.55 -3.93 7.94
C LYS A 48 4.52 -2.80 8.26
N ILE A 49 4.89 -2.04 7.23
CA ILE A 49 5.78 -0.88 7.42
C ILE A 49 5.14 0.14 8.36
N ARG A 50 3.85 0.38 8.18
CA ARG A 50 3.12 1.32 9.02
C ARG A 50 3.12 0.87 10.48
N GLU A 51 2.88 -0.41 10.72
CA GLU A 51 2.91 -0.96 12.08
C GLU A 51 4.28 -0.83 12.71
N GLN A 52 5.33 -1.12 11.93
CA GLN A 52 6.69 -0.99 12.42
C GLN A 52 7.03 0.47 12.72
N ALA A 53 6.56 1.40 11.89
CA ALA A 53 6.80 2.82 12.11
C ALA A 53 6.13 3.29 13.40
N GLN A 54 4.95 2.77 13.71
CA GLN A 54 4.24 3.12 14.94
C GLN A 54 5.00 2.66 16.18
N ASN A 55 5.81 1.63 16.05
CA ASN A 55 6.58 1.08 17.15
C ASN A 55 7.94 1.75 17.35
N LEU A 56 8.28 2.72 16.51
CA LEU A 56 9.55 3.46 16.65
C LEU A 56 9.51 4.48 17.78
N GLU A 57 8.34 4.78 18.29
CA GLU A 57 8.20 5.73 19.42
C GLU A 57 8.63 5.10 20.77
#